data_818e1bebd24aa55a02d3a0eaf99fb8b3
#
_entry.id   818e1bebd24aa55a02d3a0eaf99fb8b3
#
_cell.length_a   1.000
_cell.length_b   1.000
_cell.length_c   1.000
_cell.angle_alpha   90.00
_cell.angle_beta   90.00
_cell.angle_gamma   90.00
#
_symmetry.space_group_name_H-M   'P 1'
#
loop_
_entity.id
_entity.type
_entity.pdbx_description
1 polymer ?
#
loop_
_entity_poly.entity_id
_entity_poly.type
_entity_poly.pdbx_seq_one_letter_code
_entity_poly.pdbx_strand_id
1 'polypeptide(L)'
;FGAFTDVAYDTPQQVKNMFGHLAYVLEGVKNISAIQPLWLKIQTPERTFAGRYLLCTVSNSTSVGGIFRFKRDLVSFNDGLFELVLIKAPKDLIELGILAADLLVSNEKTPLMQILHVSEAIITSPTPLGWTLDGENGGKHRRVYVRNHAGAVKIVKSNGKALDSIR
;
A
#
# COMPACT_ATOMS: atom_id res chain seq x y z
N PHE A 1 -3.69 0.96 -5.58
CA PHE A 1 -4.65 1.99 -6.01
C PHE A 1 -5.06 2.87 -4.81
N GLY A 2 -5.50 4.12 -5.07
CA GLY A 2 -5.90 5.08 -4.04
C GLY A 2 -5.28 6.45 -4.25
N ALA A 3 -5.38 7.32 -3.24
CA ALA A 3 -5.07 8.75 -3.31
C ALA A 3 -3.64 9.10 -3.79
N PHE A 4 -2.70 8.16 -3.77
CA PHE A 4 -1.29 8.42 -4.10
C PHE A 4 -0.80 7.64 -5.33
N THR A 5 -1.66 6.89 -6.02
CA THR A 5 -1.24 6.03 -7.12
C THR A 5 -1.15 6.75 -8.45
N ASP A 6 -1.91 7.83 -8.66
CA ASP A 6 -1.88 8.62 -9.89
C ASP A 6 -0.57 9.43 -10.04
N VAL A 7 0.14 9.65 -8.93
CA VAL A 7 1.43 10.39 -8.93
C VAL A 7 2.59 9.52 -9.46
N ALA A 8 2.44 8.20 -9.48
CA ALA A 8 3.50 7.26 -9.89
C ALA A 8 3.76 7.25 -11.41
N TYR A 9 2.83 7.79 -12.23
CA TYR A 9 2.92 7.68 -13.70
C TYR A 9 3.81 8.74 -14.36
N ASP A 10 4.05 9.89 -13.73
CA ASP A 10 4.62 11.03 -14.41
C ASP A 10 6.09 11.37 -14.10
N THR A 11 6.75 10.76 -13.08
CA THR A 11 8.16 11.11 -12.84
C THR A 11 8.96 10.08 -12.02
N PRO A 12 10.11 9.57 -12.51
CA PRO A 12 11.01 8.67 -11.76
C PRO A 12 11.68 9.31 -10.52
N GLN A 13 11.69 10.63 -10.43
CA GLN A 13 12.36 11.38 -9.34
C GLN A 13 11.44 11.71 -8.15
N GLN A 14 10.13 11.55 -8.29
CA GLN A 14 9.15 11.93 -7.24
C GLN A 14 9.01 10.91 -6.11
N VAL A 15 9.46 9.68 -6.28
CA VAL A 15 9.43 8.65 -5.24
C VAL A 15 10.27 9.04 -4.01
N LYS A 16 11.34 9.82 -4.19
CA LYS A 16 12.14 10.36 -3.06
C LYS A 16 11.42 11.45 -2.26
N ASN A 17 10.38 12.06 -2.82
CA ASN A 17 9.64 13.17 -2.21
C ASN A 17 8.23 12.79 -1.74
N MET A 18 7.84 11.51 -1.73
CA MET A 18 6.48 11.12 -1.32
C MET A 18 6.19 11.48 0.13
N PHE A 19 7.18 11.45 1.03
CA PHE A 19 7.02 12.00 2.38
C PHE A 19 6.90 13.54 2.35
N GLY A 20 7.62 14.22 1.47
CA GLY A 20 7.42 15.65 1.20
C GLY A 20 6.03 15.91 0.63
N HIS A 21 5.51 15.03 -0.24
CA HIS A 21 4.16 15.14 -0.79
C HIS A 21 3.08 14.89 0.26
N LEU A 22 3.25 13.92 1.16
CA LEU A 22 2.31 13.72 2.27
C LEU A 22 2.32 14.93 3.22
N ALA A 23 3.48 15.47 3.57
CA ALA A 23 3.60 16.72 4.32
C ALA A 23 3.01 17.91 3.54
N TYR A 24 3.21 17.98 2.22
CA TYR A 24 2.64 19.01 1.36
C TYR A 24 1.12 18.88 1.19
N VAL A 25 0.62 17.66 1.09
CA VAL A 25 -0.83 17.38 1.13
C VAL A 25 -1.41 17.77 2.48
N LEU A 26 -0.69 17.53 3.57
CA LEU A 26 -1.12 17.94 4.93
C LEU A 26 -1.08 19.46 5.11
N GLU A 27 -0.08 20.15 4.58
CA GLU A 27 -0.04 21.63 4.57
C GLU A 27 -1.07 22.23 3.60
N GLY A 28 -1.31 21.56 2.47
CA GLY A 28 -2.24 22.01 1.41
C GLY A 28 -3.70 21.63 1.64
N VAL A 29 -3.99 20.56 2.42
CA VAL A 29 -5.36 20.15 2.72
C VAL A 29 -5.95 20.99 3.84
N LYS A 30 -6.21 22.25 3.55
CA LYS A 30 -7.08 23.10 4.39
C LYS A 30 -8.52 22.60 4.44
N ASN A 31 -8.88 21.61 3.62
CA ASN A 31 -10.23 21.06 3.51
C ASN A 31 -10.19 19.55 3.30
N ILE A 32 -10.64 18.80 4.29
CA ILE A 32 -10.78 17.34 4.21
C ILE A 32 -11.69 16.87 3.07
N SER A 33 -12.57 17.74 2.59
CA SER A 33 -13.46 17.47 1.45
C SER A 33 -12.71 17.25 0.13
N ALA A 34 -11.43 17.66 0.04
CA ALA A 34 -10.57 17.37 -1.12
C ALA A 34 -10.14 15.90 -1.18
N ILE A 35 -10.21 15.18 -0.06
CA ILE A 35 -9.92 13.76 0.00
C ILE A 35 -11.10 12.98 -0.55
N GLN A 36 -10.89 12.32 -1.70
CA GLN A 36 -11.91 11.45 -2.31
C GLN A 36 -11.69 10.00 -1.88
N PRO A 37 -12.44 9.51 -0.86
CA PRO A 37 -12.30 8.14 -0.42
C PRO A 37 -12.92 7.18 -1.43
N LEU A 38 -12.29 6.03 -1.58
CA LEU A 38 -12.75 4.94 -2.42
C LEU A 38 -13.68 4.05 -1.61
N TRP A 39 -14.89 3.77 -2.11
CA TRP A 39 -15.74 2.75 -1.53
C TRP A 39 -15.30 1.39 -2.04
N LEU A 40 -14.90 0.50 -1.13
CA LEU A 40 -14.39 -0.82 -1.45
C LEU A 40 -15.14 -1.90 -0.70
N LYS A 41 -15.35 -3.04 -1.38
CA LYS A 41 -15.67 -4.33 -0.77
C LYS A 41 -14.50 -5.27 -1.03
N ILE A 42 -13.91 -5.81 0.02
CA ILE A 42 -12.74 -6.68 -0.01
C ILE A 42 -13.12 -7.99 0.65
N GLN A 43 -13.00 -9.08 -0.10
CA GLN A 43 -13.32 -10.44 0.33
C GLN A 43 -12.03 -11.24 0.39
N THR A 44 -11.72 -11.78 1.56
CA THR A 44 -10.61 -12.71 1.80
C THR A 44 -11.20 -14.07 2.20
N PRO A 45 -10.41 -15.14 2.29
CA PRO A 45 -10.89 -16.43 2.73
C PRO A 45 -11.57 -16.40 4.11
N GLU A 46 -11.05 -15.56 5.06
CA GLU A 46 -11.54 -15.54 6.43
C GLU A 46 -12.70 -14.58 6.64
N ARG A 47 -12.74 -13.47 5.88
CA ARG A 47 -13.72 -12.40 6.16
C ARG A 47 -13.92 -11.43 5.00
N THR A 48 -14.98 -10.63 5.13
CA THR A 48 -15.31 -9.56 4.18
C THR A 48 -15.26 -8.22 4.90
N PHE A 49 -14.65 -7.25 4.25
CA PHE A 49 -14.63 -5.84 4.66
C PHE A 49 -15.40 -5.01 3.65
N ALA A 50 -16.08 -3.97 4.12
CA ALA A 50 -16.67 -2.96 3.25
C ALA A 50 -16.54 -1.59 3.92
N GLY A 51 -16.19 -0.57 3.16
CA GLY A 51 -16.02 0.76 3.73
C GLY A 51 -15.39 1.77 2.77
N ARG A 52 -15.10 2.94 3.33
CA ARG A 52 -14.44 4.04 2.64
C ARG A 52 -12.96 4.04 3.00
N TYR A 53 -12.12 3.89 1.99
CA TYR A 53 -10.66 3.78 2.13
C TYR A 53 -9.96 4.88 1.35
N LEU A 54 -8.86 5.36 1.90
CA LEU A 54 -7.96 6.30 1.25
C LEU A 54 -6.99 5.57 0.32
N LEU A 55 -6.52 4.41 0.76
CA LEU A 55 -5.54 3.59 0.05
C LEU A 55 -5.81 2.11 0.30
N CYS A 56 -5.58 1.30 -0.72
CA CYS A 56 -5.50 -0.15 -0.60
C CYS A 56 -4.30 -0.63 -1.41
N THR A 57 -3.44 -1.40 -0.78
CA THR A 57 -2.28 -2.02 -1.44
C THR A 57 -2.23 -3.51 -1.15
N VAL A 58 -1.74 -4.27 -2.11
CA VAL A 58 -1.43 -5.69 -1.98
C VAL A 58 0.01 -5.87 -2.36
N SER A 59 0.83 -6.35 -1.47
CA SER A 59 2.27 -6.49 -1.69
C SER A 59 2.82 -7.76 -1.06
N ASN A 60 3.97 -8.19 -1.55
CA ASN A 60 4.85 -9.15 -0.89
C ASN A 60 6.21 -8.45 -0.76
N SER A 61 6.25 -7.42 0.10
CA SER A 61 7.41 -6.53 0.23
C SER A 61 7.46 -5.88 1.60
N THR A 62 8.65 -5.62 2.08
CA THR A 62 8.88 -4.86 3.33
C THR A 62 8.61 -3.37 3.21
N SER A 63 8.26 -2.89 2.01
CA SER A 63 7.86 -1.49 1.81
C SER A 63 6.81 -1.36 0.74
N VAL A 64 5.90 -0.41 0.89
CA VAL A 64 4.84 -0.12 -0.06
C VAL A 64 5.04 1.26 -0.62
N GLY A 65 5.37 1.35 -1.93
CA GLY A 65 5.50 2.59 -2.68
C GLY A 65 6.43 3.64 -2.07
N GLY A 66 7.35 3.26 -1.18
CA GLY A 66 8.20 4.19 -0.44
C GLY A 66 7.49 4.99 0.65
N ILE A 67 6.16 4.83 0.81
CA ILE A 67 5.35 5.55 1.79
C ILE A 67 5.42 4.90 3.17
N PHE A 68 5.41 3.58 3.19
CA PHE A 68 5.32 2.82 4.41
C PHE A 68 6.33 1.68 4.41
N ARG A 69 7.01 1.47 5.55
CA ARG A 69 7.92 0.35 5.76
C ARG A 69 7.40 -0.53 6.88
N PHE A 70 7.21 -1.80 6.56
CA PHE A 70 6.88 -2.80 7.57
C PHE A 70 8.10 -3.15 8.41
N LYS A 71 7.87 -3.53 9.65
CA LYS A 71 8.88 -4.22 10.43
C LYS A 71 9.21 -5.55 9.75
N ARG A 72 10.48 -5.92 9.75
CA ARG A 72 10.96 -7.12 9.03
C ARG A 72 10.34 -8.43 9.50
N ASP A 73 9.88 -8.49 10.73
CA ASP A 73 9.20 -9.63 11.34
C ASP A 73 7.74 -9.80 10.90
N LEU A 74 7.16 -8.81 10.24
CA LEU A 74 5.79 -8.84 9.72
C LEU A 74 5.69 -9.33 8.27
N VAL A 75 6.80 -9.43 7.53
CA VAL A 75 6.80 -9.79 6.12
C VAL A 75 7.66 -11.03 5.90
N SER A 76 7.07 -12.04 5.29
CA SER A 76 7.77 -13.25 4.86
C SER A 76 7.56 -13.47 3.37
N PHE A 77 8.63 -13.37 2.57
CA PHE A 77 8.55 -13.45 1.10
C PHE A 77 8.16 -14.82 0.54
N ASN A 78 8.13 -15.87 1.38
CA ASN A 78 7.94 -17.25 0.95
C ASN A 78 6.85 -18.00 1.73
N ASP A 79 6.02 -17.32 2.51
CA ASP A 79 4.92 -17.92 3.28
C ASP A 79 3.63 -18.10 2.45
N GLY A 80 3.60 -17.60 1.22
CA GLY A 80 2.44 -17.68 0.35
C GLY A 80 1.35 -16.65 0.67
N LEU A 81 1.68 -15.62 1.46
CA LEU A 81 0.76 -14.55 1.83
C LEU A 81 1.20 -13.23 1.21
N PHE A 82 0.24 -12.34 1.03
CA PHE A 82 0.44 -10.92 0.74
C PHE A 82 0.15 -10.09 1.98
N GLU A 83 0.82 -8.96 2.09
CA GLU A 83 0.43 -7.86 2.97
C GLU A 83 -0.64 -7.03 2.26
N LEU A 84 -1.89 -7.20 2.67
CA LEU A 84 -3.01 -6.35 2.26
C LEU A 84 -3.13 -5.21 3.26
N VAL A 85 -2.76 -4.00 2.82
CA VAL A 85 -2.84 -2.79 3.64
C VAL A 85 -4.05 -1.98 3.24
N LEU A 86 -4.87 -1.65 4.22
CA LEU A 86 -6.06 -0.83 4.08
C LEU A 86 -5.91 0.41 4.95
N ILE A 87 -5.92 1.59 4.34
CA ILE A 87 -5.96 2.87 5.05
C ILE A 87 -7.36 3.43 4.92
N LYS A 88 -8.06 3.55 6.05
CA LYS A 88 -9.40 4.14 6.10
C LYS A 88 -9.34 5.62 5.76
N ALA A 89 -10.39 6.13 5.15
CA ALA A 89 -10.54 7.55 4.94
C ALA A 89 -10.72 8.26 6.29
N PRO A 90 -9.90 9.27 6.62
CA PRO A 90 -10.07 10.05 7.83
C PRO A 90 -11.38 10.82 7.77
N LYS A 91 -12.05 10.99 8.90
CA LYS A 91 -13.33 11.70 9.01
C LYS A 91 -13.15 13.21 9.16
N ASP A 92 -12.03 13.62 9.75
CA ASP A 92 -11.71 15.01 10.04
C ASP A 92 -10.20 15.28 9.95
N LEU A 93 -9.81 16.53 10.16
CA LEU A 93 -8.42 16.97 10.10
C LEU A 93 -7.58 16.40 11.25
N ILE A 94 -8.20 16.05 12.38
CA ILE A 94 -7.50 15.44 13.52
C ILE A 94 -7.10 14.03 13.16
N GLU A 95 -8.03 13.20 12.65
CA GLU A 95 -7.74 11.85 12.17
C GLU A 95 -6.70 11.87 11.02
N LEU A 96 -6.77 12.87 10.12
CA LEU A 96 -5.78 13.05 9.07
C LEU A 96 -4.39 13.34 9.63
N GLY A 97 -4.29 14.22 10.64
CA GLY A 97 -3.05 14.54 11.32
C GLY A 97 -2.45 13.33 12.05
N ILE A 98 -3.29 12.54 12.73
CA ILE A 98 -2.89 11.28 13.38
C ILE A 98 -2.35 10.30 12.34
N LEU A 99 -3.10 10.08 11.25
CA LEU A 99 -2.68 9.18 10.18
C LEU A 99 -1.32 9.58 9.60
N ALA A 100 -1.12 10.87 9.36
CA ALA A 100 0.14 11.37 8.82
C ALA A 100 1.31 11.16 9.80
N ALA A 101 1.12 11.47 11.06
CA ALA A 101 2.13 11.24 12.09
C ALA A 101 2.47 9.74 12.20
N ASP A 102 1.47 8.88 12.21
CA ASP A 102 1.64 7.42 12.28
C ASP A 102 2.39 6.87 11.06
N LEU A 103 2.07 7.35 9.85
CA LEU A 103 2.78 6.94 8.63
C LEU A 103 4.25 7.37 8.66
N LEU A 104 4.56 8.58 9.16
CA LEU A 104 5.94 9.09 9.25
C LEU A 104 6.82 8.24 10.17
N VAL A 105 6.27 7.72 11.26
CA VAL A 105 7.00 6.86 12.21
C VAL A 105 6.81 5.37 11.96
N SER A 106 6.16 5.01 10.84
CA SER A 106 5.80 3.62 10.50
C SER A 106 5.07 2.91 11.64
N ASN A 107 4.09 3.60 12.25
CA ASN A 107 3.24 3.04 13.30
C ASN A 107 2.17 2.13 12.69
N GLU A 108 2.37 0.83 12.81
CA GLU A 108 1.46 -0.21 12.28
C GLU A 108 0.18 -0.36 13.11
N LYS A 109 0.13 0.23 14.31
CA LYS A 109 -0.99 0.11 15.26
C LYS A 109 -1.97 1.28 15.18
N THR A 110 -1.89 2.11 14.15
CA THR A 110 -2.86 3.19 13.97
C THR A 110 -4.28 2.65 13.73
N PRO A 111 -5.32 3.23 14.34
CA PRO A 111 -6.70 2.77 14.16
C PRO A 111 -7.23 2.96 12.73
N LEU A 112 -6.57 3.80 11.93
CA LEU A 112 -6.94 4.09 10.55
C LEU A 112 -6.27 3.12 9.55
N MET A 113 -5.32 2.30 9.96
CA MET A 113 -4.65 1.34 9.12
C MET A 113 -4.92 -0.09 9.58
N GLN A 114 -5.13 -0.97 8.63
CA GLN A 114 -5.24 -2.41 8.84
C GLN A 114 -4.25 -3.11 7.93
N ILE A 115 -3.47 -4.02 8.48
CA ILE A 115 -2.57 -4.89 7.75
C ILE A 115 -3.09 -6.31 7.93
N LEU A 116 -3.32 -6.99 6.82
CA LEU A 116 -3.84 -8.35 6.77
C LEU A 116 -2.89 -9.22 5.96
N HIS A 117 -2.64 -10.43 6.42
CA HIS A 117 -1.91 -11.43 5.67
C HIS A 117 -2.92 -12.34 4.97
N VAL A 118 -2.91 -12.35 3.64
CA VAL A 118 -3.91 -13.05 2.83
C VAL A 118 -3.27 -13.80 1.67
N SER A 119 -3.69 -15.03 1.44
CA SER A 119 -3.26 -15.79 0.26
C SER A 119 -3.95 -15.32 -1.02
N GLU A 120 -5.16 -14.78 -0.87
CA GLU A 120 -5.95 -14.25 -1.97
C GLU A 120 -6.95 -13.22 -1.50
N ALA A 121 -7.40 -12.33 -2.40
CA ALA A 121 -8.46 -11.38 -2.14
C ALA A 121 -9.23 -11.02 -3.42
N ILE A 122 -10.52 -10.73 -3.27
CA ILE A 122 -11.36 -10.10 -4.30
C ILE A 122 -11.64 -8.68 -3.85
N ILE A 123 -11.26 -7.71 -4.66
CA ILE A 123 -11.45 -6.30 -4.38
C ILE A 123 -12.44 -5.74 -5.39
N THR A 124 -13.54 -5.17 -4.91
CA THR A 124 -14.63 -4.65 -5.74
C THR A 124 -14.94 -3.21 -5.37
N SER A 125 -15.24 -2.38 -6.38
CA SER A 125 -15.66 -1.00 -6.24
C SER A 125 -16.88 -0.69 -7.12
N PRO A 126 -17.71 0.31 -6.78
CA PRO A 126 -18.86 0.73 -7.59
C PRO A 126 -18.45 1.30 -8.95
N THR A 127 -17.30 1.98 -9.00
CA THR A 127 -16.73 2.60 -10.19
C THR A 127 -15.40 1.97 -10.54
N PRO A 128 -14.96 1.99 -11.82
CA PRO A 128 -13.63 1.51 -12.19
C PRO A 128 -12.55 2.34 -11.49
N LEU A 129 -11.60 1.68 -10.84
CA LEU A 129 -10.44 2.28 -10.19
C LEU A 129 -9.18 2.02 -11.00
N GLY A 130 -8.31 3.03 -11.11
CA GLY A 130 -6.98 2.89 -11.69
C GLY A 130 -6.09 2.04 -10.79
N TRP A 131 -5.45 1.05 -11.37
CA TRP A 131 -4.52 0.15 -10.68
C TRP A 131 -3.09 0.45 -11.07
N THR A 132 -2.19 0.35 -10.12
CA THR A 132 -0.76 0.37 -10.34
C THR A 132 -0.20 -1.01 -10.01
N LEU A 133 0.54 -1.60 -10.94
CA LEU A 133 1.22 -2.89 -10.80
C LEU A 133 2.72 -2.64 -10.90
N ASP A 134 3.44 -2.74 -9.79
CA ASP A 134 4.90 -2.54 -9.69
C ASP A 134 5.38 -1.21 -10.32
N GLY A 135 4.57 -0.14 -10.20
CA GLY A 135 4.86 1.18 -10.77
C GLY A 135 4.28 1.42 -12.16
N GLU A 136 3.74 0.39 -12.81
CA GLU A 136 3.18 0.48 -14.15
C GLU A 136 1.65 0.61 -14.13
N ASN A 137 1.08 1.09 -15.25
CA ASN A 137 -0.36 1.24 -15.39
C ASN A 137 -1.06 -0.14 -15.50
N GLY A 138 -1.79 -0.53 -14.46
CA GLY A 138 -2.58 -1.74 -14.41
C GLY A 138 -3.99 -1.62 -15.00
N GLY A 139 -4.35 -0.50 -15.61
CA GLY A 139 -5.69 -0.25 -16.15
C GLY A 139 -6.72 0.13 -15.10
N LYS A 140 -7.99 0.25 -15.54
CA LYS A 140 -9.13 0.59 -14.69
C LYS A 140 -10.08 -0.60 -14.55
N HIS A 141 -10.31 -1.04 -13.31
CA HIS A 141 -11.14 -2.21 -13.01
C HIS A 141 -12.12 -1.96 -11.87
N ARG A 142 -13.33 -2.54 -11.97
CA ARG A 142 -14.33 -2.56 -10.89
C ARG A 142 -14.16 -3.74 -9.95
N ARG A 143 -13.53 -4.82 -10.44
CA ARG A 143 -13.31 -6.04 -9.70
C ARG A 143 -11.95 -6.62 -10.08
N VAL A 144 -11.13 -6.87 -9.08
CA VAL A 144 -9.82 -7.48 -9.23
C VAL A 144 -9.71 -8.66 -8.28
N TYR A 145 -9.17 -9.76 -8.78
CA TYR A 145 -8.81 -10.92 -8.01
C TYR A 145 -7.28 -11.00 -7.94
N VAL A 146 -6.75 -11.06 -6.74
CA VAL A 146 -5.34 -11.27 -6.49
C VAL A 146 -5.13 -12.58 -5.76
N ARG A 147 -4.12 -13.34 -6.15
CA ARG A 147 -3.76 -14.62 -5.54
C ARG A 147 -2.25 -14.77 -5.47
N ASN A 148 -1.73 -15.14 -4.30
CA ASN A 148 -0.33 -15.49 -4.14
C ASN A 148 -0.07 -16.90 -4.66
N HIS A 149 0.94 -17.05 -5.50
CA HIS A 149 1.44 -18.34 -5.96
C HIS A 149 2.76 -18.63 -5.26
N ALA A 150 2.70 -19.22 -4.07
CA ALA A 150 3.88 -19.53 -3.27
C ALA A 150 4.93 -20.31 -4.08
N GLY A 151 6.19 -19.88 -4.03
CA GLY A 151 7.29 -20.56 -4.71
C GLY A 151 7.28 -20.48 -6.24
N ALA A 152 6.44 -19.64 -6.85
CA ALA A 152 6.37 -19.47 -8.32
C ALA A 152 7.69 -18.95 -8.92
N VAL A 153 8.46 -18.17 -8.14
CA VAL A 153 9.76 -17.64 -8.55
C VAL A 153 10.85 -18.14 -7.60
N LYS A 154 11.96 -18.58 -8.17
CA LYS A 154 13.16 -18.98 -7.41
C LYS A 154 14.24 -17.93 -7.61
N ILE A 155 14.73 -17.34 -6.51
CA ILE A 155 15.80 -16.34 -6.54
C ILE A 155 17.08 -17.01 -6.10
N VAL A 156 18.13 -16.89 -6.93
CA VAL A 156 19.47 -17.36 -6.57
C VAL A 156 20.08 -16.34 -5.61
N LYS A 157 20.37 -16.78 -4.39
CA LYS A 157 21.07 -15.96 -3.39
C LYS A 157 22.56 -16.32 -3.43
N SER A 158 23.43 -15.32 -3.63
CA SER A 158 24.87 -15.49 -3.44
C SER A 158 25.12 -15.81 -1.96
N ASN A 159 25.77 -16.94 -1.70
CA ASN A 159 26.29 -17.25 -0.35
C ASN A 159 27.39 -16.22 -0.04
N GLY A 160 27.09 -15.27 0.85
CA GLY A 160 27.87 -14.08 1.15
C GLY A 160 29.33 -14.28 1.58
N LYS A 161 30.17 -14.75 0.66
CA LYS A 161 31.64 -14.78 0.82
C LYS A 161 32.42 -14.00 -0.27
N ALA A 162 31.76 -13.16 -1.05
CA ALA A 162 32.42 -12.57 -2.23
C ALA A 162 32.27 -11.03 -2.37
N LEU A 163 32.24 -10.25 -1.28
CA LEU A 163 32.31 -8.79 -1.40
C LEU A 163 33.39 -8.11 -0.57
N ASP A 164 34.24 -8.86 0.12
CA ASP A 164 35.40 -8.27 0.87
C ASP A 164 36.69 -8.18 0.06
N SER A 165 36.67 -8.45 -1.25
CA SER A 165 37.89 -8.49 -2.08
C SER A 165 37.92 -7.51 -3.26
N ILE A 166 37.05 -6.50 -3.30
CA ILE A 166 37.15 -5.39 -4.26
C ILE A 166 37.28 -4.09 -3.44
N ARG A 167 38.49 -3.80 -3.03
CA ARG A 167 38.99 -2.47 -2.72
C ARG A 167 39.64 -1.88 -3.94
#